data_219db442149a20b4bb6d1c299a593008
#
_entry.id   219db442149a20b4bb6d1c299a593008
#
_cell.length_a   1.000
_cell.length_b   1.000
_cell.length_c   1.000
_cell.angle_alpha   90.00
_cell.angle_beta   90.00
_cell.angle_gamma   90.00
#
_symmetry.space_group_name_H-M   'P 1'
#
loop_
_entity.id
_entity.type
_entity.pdbx_description
1 polymer ?
#
loop_
_entity_poly.entity_id
_entity_poly.type
_entity_poly.pdbx_seq_one_letter_code
_entity_poly.pdbx_strand_id
1 'polypeptide(L)'
;MRKYKKNITIKIACVSTEFLICIIPMYLIMTIFLTPHRINEILEAMGTMLLIIIAVNLFLYGISLIGKIFIKTTYIIDDENLIIKEENNERVISLQSVKSIIYDLGLLSRYGETSTKLVLFDANYKMIISIINPPLTMVANIKKKCKTAKVSYDNSKRFVTFLLMSCGISLVICIINLFVQ
;
A
#
# COMPACT_ATOMS: atom_id res chain seq x y z
N MET A 1 -2.27 9.94 25.26
CA MET A 1 -1.42 8.77 24.94
C MET A 1 -2.20 7.74 24.15
N ARG A 2 -1.74 7.37 22.94
CA ARG A 2 -2.40 6.36 22.09
C ARG A 2 -1.43 5.23 21.78
N LYS A 3 -1.91 3.99 21.86
CA LYS A 3 -1.12 2.77 21.59
C LYS A 3 -1.48 2.19 20.22
N TYR A 4 -0.49 1.78 19.46
CA TYR A 4 -0.63 1.18 18.14
C TYR A 4 0.22 -0.09 18.05
N LYS A 5 -0.25 -1.08 17.31
CA LYS A 5 0.54 -2.27 16.95
C LYS A 5 0.87 -2.23 15.45
N LYS A 6 1.97 -2.83 15.06
CA LYS A 6 2.35 -3.00 13.64
C LYS A 6 1.18 -3.61 12.85
N ASN A 7 0.91 -3.11 11.64
CA ASN A 7 -0.26 -3.54 10.87
C ASN A 7 0.15 -4.36 9.65
N ILE A 8 0.07 -5.69 9.77
CA ILE A 8 0.32 -6.61 8.64
C ILE A 8 -0.79 -6.53 7.59
N THR A 9 -2.02 -6.15 7.99
CA THR A 9 -3.17 -6.08 7.08
C THR A 9 -2.95 -5.10 5.93
N ILE A 10 -2.21 -4.01 6.18
CA ILE A 10 -1.90 -3.01 5.14
C ILE A 10 -1.04 -3.63 4.04
N LYS A 11 -0.05 -4.45 4.39
CA LYS A 11 0.79 -5.15 3.41
C LYS A 11 -0.04 -6.04 2.49
N ILE A 12 -0.97 -6.79 3.06
CA ILE A 12 -1.87 -7.67 2.31
C ILE A 12 -2.78 -6.86 1.39
N ALA A 13 -3.37 -5.77 1.89
CA ALA A 13 -4.21 -4.89 1.09
C ALA A 13 -3.44 -4.26 -0.07
N CYS A 14 -2.17 -3.84 0.13
CA CYS A 14 -1.34 -3.30 -0.93
C CYS A 14 -1.06 -4.35 -2.02
N VAL A 15 -0.63 -5.56 -1.65
CA VAL A 15 -0.37 -6.66 -2.60
C VAL A 15 -1.62 -7.02 -3.39
N SER A 16 -2.78 -7.12 -2.72
CA SER A 16 -4.04 -7.42 -3.39
C SER A 16 -4.45 -6.32 -4.36
N THR A 17 -4.23 -5.06 -3.99
CA THR A 17 -4.54 -3.90 -4.86
C THR A 17 -3.63 -3.88 -6.09
N GLU A 18 -2.33 -4.15 -5.94
CA GLU A 18 -1.40 -4.27 -7.07
C GLU A 18 -1.81 -5.36 -8.04
N PHE A 19 -2.18 -6.53 -7.50
CA PHE A 19 -2.65 -7.66 -8.31
C PHE A 19 -3.93 -7.33 -9.08
N LEU A 20 -4.90 -6.67 -8.44
CA LEU A 20 -6.14 -6.22 -9.07
C LEU A 20 -5.88 -5.21 -10.20
N ILE A 21 -5.01 -4.25 -9.96
CA ILE A 21 -4.66 -3.20 -10.95
C ILE A 21 -3.98 -3.81 -12.18
N CYS A 22 -3.19 -4.87 -12.03
CA CYS A 22 -2.52 -5.53 -13.15
C CYS A 22 -3.46 -6.47 -13.91
N ILE A 23 -4.27 -7.25 -13.21
CA ILE A 23 -5.04 -8.34 -13.81
C ILE A 23 -6.35 -7.85 -14.42
N ILE A 24 -7.07 -6.93 -13.80
CA ILE A 24 -8.37 -6.48 -14.31
C ILE A 24 -8.24 -5.84 -15.70
N PRO A 25 -7.35 -4.88 -15.97
CA PRO A 25 -7.19 -4.32 -17.30
C PRO A 25 -6.76 -5.38 -18.33
N MET A 26 -5.80 -6.24 -17.96
CA MET A 26 -5.32 -7.30 -18.85
C MET A 26 -6.44 -8.27 -19.24
N TYR A 27 -7.27 -8.66 -18.27
CA TYR A 27 -8.40 -9.52 -18.50
C TYR A 27 -9.48 -8.85 -19.37
N LEU A 28 -9.83 -7.59 -19.09
CA LEU A 28 -10.78 -6.80 -19.88
C LEU A 28 -10.33 -6.69 -21.35
N ILE A 29 -9.05 -6.49 -21.59
CA ILE A 29 -8.49 -6.40 -22.94
C ILE A 29 -8.61 -7.74 -23.65
N MET A 30 -8.16 -8.83 -23.01
CA MET A 30 -8.26 -10.17 -23.61
C MET A 30 -9.70 -10.56 -23.94
N THR A 31 -10.65 -10.21 -23.07
CA THR A 31 -12.06 -10.57 -23.29
C THR A 31 -12.71 -9.76 -24.41
N ILE A 32 -12.45 -8.47 -24.51
CA ILE A 32 -13.00 -7.60 -25.57
C ILE A 32 -12.46 -7.99 -26.95
N PHE A 33 -11.17 -8.39 -27.02
CA PHE A 33 -10.51 -8.64 -28.32
C PHE A 33 -10.54 -10.10 -28.78
N LEU A 34 -10.52 -11.05 -27.88
CA LEU A 34 -10.46 -12.49 -28.24
C LEU A 34 -11.84 -13.10 -28.48
N THR A 35 -12.90 -12.53 -27.89
CA THR A 35 -14.22 -13.17 -27.94
C THR A 35 -15.38 -12.17 -28.01
N PRO A 36 -15.49 -11.35 -29.07
CA PRO A 36 -16.54 -10.32 -29.15
C PRO A 36 -17.97 -10.87 -29.12
N HIS A 37 -18.18 -12.15 -29.44
CA HIS A 37 -19.52 -12.77 -29.47
C HIS A 37 -19.95 -13.47 -28.16
N ARG A 38 -19.11 -13.47 -27.10
CA ARG A 38 -19.37 -14.21 -25.85
C ARG A 38 -19.41 -13.30 -24.61
N ILE A 39 -20.07 -12.16 -24.71
CA ILE A 39 -20.12 -11.16 -23.62
C ILE A 39 -20.65 -11.77 -22.30
N ASN A 40 -21.64 -12.67 -22.36
CA ASN A 40 -22.20 -13.27 -21.14
C ASN A 40 -21.19 -14.21 -20.43
N GLU A 41 -20.45 -15.04 -21.17
CA GLU A 41 -19.40 -15.89 -20.61
C GLU A 41 -18.26 -15.06 -20.00
N ILE A 42 -17.98 -13.91 -20.59
CA ILE A 42 -17.00 -12.95 -20.09
C ILE A 42 -17.44 -12.35 -18.77
N LEU A 43 -18.71 -11.92 -18.67
CA LEU A 43 -19.27 -11.36 -17.43
C LEU A 43 -19.29 -12.39 -16.31
N GLU A 44 -19.63 -13.65 -16.61
CA GLU A 44 -19.61 -14.75 -15.65
C GLU A 44 -18.18 -15.05 -15.17
N ALA A 45 -17.20 -15.12 -16.06
CA ALA A 45 -15.81 -15.31 -15.72
C ALA A 45 -15.25 -14.15 -14.89
N MET A 46 -15.61 -12.88 -15.21
CA MET A 46 -15.26 -11.72 -14.39
C MET A 46 -15.88 -11.79 -12.99
N GLY A 47 -17.14 -12.18 -12.88
CA GLY A 47 -17.83 -12.36 -11.60
C GLY A 47 -17.14 -13.42 -10.76
N THR A 48 -16.80 -14.56 -11.35
CA THR A 48 -16.07 -15.64 -10.67
C THR A 48 -14.69 -15.19 -10.20
N MET A 49 -13.96 -14.48 -11.04
CA MET A 49 -12.64 -13.94 -10.68
C MET A 49 -12.72 -12.94 -9.53
N LEU A 50 -13.72 -12.05 -9.55
CA LEU A 50 -13.96 -11.11 -8.47
C LEU A 50 -14.26 -11.83 -7.14
N LEU A 51 -15.08 -12.87 -7.17
CA LEU A 51 -15.40 -13.69 -6.00
C LEU A 51 -14.15 -14.38 -5.43
N ILE A 52 -13.30 -14.95 -6.29
CA ILE A 52 -12.04 -15.56 -5.87
C ILE A 52 -11.13 -14.52 -5.20
N ILE A 53 -11.01 -13.33 -5.78
CA ILE A 53 -10.19 -12.26 -5.22
C ILE A 53 -10.73 -11.82 -3.85
N ILE A 54 -12.04 -11.67 -3.70
CA ILE A 54 -12.68 -11.35 -2.42
C ILE A 54 -12.41 -12.46 -1.39
N ALA A 55 -12.58 -13.73 -1.76
CA ALA A 55 -12.35 -14.86 -0.87
C ALA A 55 -10.89 -14.93 -0.41
N VAL A 56 -9.93 -14.78 -1.32
CA VAL A 56 -8.49 -14.73 -1.00
C VAL A 56 -8.18 -13.55 -0.06
N ASN A 57 -8.73 -12.37 -0.31
CA ASN A 57 -8.52 -11.21 0.57
C ASN A 57 -9.11 -11.43 1.97
N LEU A 58 -10.30 -12.01 2.08
CA LEU A 58 -10.91 -12.36 3.38
C LEU A 58 -10.06 -13.38 4.13
N PHE A 59 -9.56 -14.41 3.44
CA PHE A 59 -8.67 -15.43 4.03
C PHE A 59 -7.36 -14.80 4.53
N LEU A 60 -6.70 -14.00 3.70
CA LEU A 60 -5.47 -13.30 4.08
C LEU A 60 -5.72 -12.31 5.24
N TYR A 61 -6.87 -11.64 5.25
CA TYR A 61 -7.28 -10.79 6.36
C TYR A 61 -7.43 -11.59 7.65
N GLY A 62 -8.05 -12.77 7.60
CA GLY A 62 -8.15 -13.69 8.74
C GLY A 62 -6.78 -14.10 9.28
N ILE A 63 -5.85 -14.49 8.40
CA ILE A 63 -4.46 -14.80 8.77
C ILE A 63 -3.79 -13.58 9.43
N SER A 64 -4.03 -12.37 8.90
CA SER A 64 -3.43 -11.15 9.46
C SER A 64 -3.94 -10.83 10.87
N LEU A 65 -5.20 -11.17 11.18
CA LEU A 65 -5.75 -11.00 12.53
C LEU A 65 -5.05 -11.92 13.52
N ILE A 66 -4.82 -13.18 13.14
CA ILE A 66 -4.04 -14.15 13.94
C ILE A 66 -2.61 -13.66 14.10
N GLY A 67 -1.98 -13.19 13.02
CA GLY A 67 -0.62 -12.65 13.04
C GLY A 67 -0.44 -11.46 14.00
N LYS A 68 -1.48 -10.66 14.23
CA LYS A 68 -1.42 -9.55 15.21
C LYS A 68 -1.19 -10.01 16.67
N ILE A 69 -1.54 -11.26 16.99
CA ILE A 69 -1.33 -11.82 18.33
C ILE A 69 0.16 -11.96 18.61
N PHE A 70 0.94 -12.33 17.58
CA PHE A 70 2.39 -12.56 17.67
C PHE A 70 3.26 -11.31 17.55
N ILE A 71 2.64 -10.14 17.25
CA ILE A 71 3.39 -8.90 17.11
C ILE A 71 3.69 -8.32 18.49
N LYS A 72 4.97 -8.30 18.84
CA LYS A 72 5.47 -7.77 20.12
C LYS A 72 5.79 -6.26 20.06
N THR A 73 5.98 -5.71 18.85
CA THR A 73 6.26 -4.28 18.68
C THR A 73 5.02 -3.43 18.92
N THR A 74 5.12 -2.49 19.87
CA THR A 74 4.07 -1.53 20.21
C THR A 74 4.61 -0.11 20.03
N TYR A 75 3.84 0.73 19.34
CA TYR A 75 4.11 2.15 19.19
C TYR A 75 3.18 2.94 20.10
N ILE A 76 3.72 3.87 20.87
CA ILE A 76 2.97 4.72 21.77
C ILE A 76 3.27 6.18 21.38
N ILE A 77 2.23 6.94 21.11
CA ILE A 77 2.34 8.37 20.81
C ILE A 77 1.71 9.13 21.97
N ASP A 78 2.53 9.93 22.64
CA ASP A 78 2.08 10.96 23.55
C ASP A 78 2.13 12.35 22.90
N ASP A 79 2.10 13.42 23.66
CA ASP A 79 2.04 14.77 23.09
C ASP A 79 3.35 15.23 22.45
N GLU A 80 4.48 14.74 22.91
CA GLU A 80 5.81 15.18 22.49
C GLU A 80 6.66 14.08 21.90
N ASN A 81 6.34 12.79 22.20
CA ASN A 81 7.22 11.68 21.91
C ASN A 81 6.52 10.55 21.18
N LEU A 82 7.29 9.88 20.33
CA LEU A 82 7.00 8.56 19.78
C LEU A 82 7.86 7.54 20.52
N ILE A 83 7.22 6.66 21.28
CA ILE A 83 7.87 5.61 22.05
C ILE A 83 7.64 4.27 21.31
N ILE A 84 8.71 3.56 21.02
CA ILE A 84 8.72 2.28 20.36
C ILE A 84 9.16 1.24 21.37
N LYS A 85 8.27 0.31 21.69
CA LYS A 85 8.55 -0.82 22.60
C LYS A 85 8.68 -2.10 21.80
N GLU A 86 9.86 -2.68 21.82
CA GLU A 86 10.18 -3.98 21.25
C GLU A 86 10.70 -4.84 22.39
N GLU A 87 10.04 -5.96 22.66
CA GLU A 87 10.35 -6.93 23.72
C GLU A 87 11.23 -6.42 24.87
N ASN A 88 12.52 -6.18 24.61
CA ASN A 88 13.54 -5.76 25.61
C ASN A 88 14.11 -4.36 25.33
N ASN A 89 13.68 -3.68 24.27
CA ASN A 89 14.20 -2.37 23.89
C ASN A 89 13.08 -1.33 23.85
N GLU A 90 13.36 -0.19 24.45
CA GLU A 90 12.50 0.99 24.37
C GLU A 90 13.27 2.13 23.71
N ARG A 91 12.71 2.70 22.65
CA ARG A 91 13.27 3.88 21.96
C ARG A 91 12.28 5.01 22.06
N VAL A 92 12.77 6.16 22.52
CA VAL A 92 11.99 7.40 22.63
C VAL A 92 12.50 8.38 21.59
N ILE A 93 11.59 8.90 20.78
CA ILE A 93 11.87 9.86 19.70
C ILE A 93 11.03 11.10 19.96
N SER A 94 11.66 12.25 20.10
CA SER A 94 10.95 13.53 20.23
C SER A 94 10.31 13.90 18.88
N LEU A 95 9.00 14.13 18.87
CA LEU A 95 8.26 14.57 17.68
C LEU A 95 8.62 16.01 17.27
N GLN A 96 9.18 16.80 18.18
CA GLN A 96 9.65 18.17 17.89
C GLN A 96 10.89 18.17 17.01
N SER A 97 11.73 17.13 17.10
CA SER A 97 12.92 16.97 16.25
C SER A 97 12.59 16.59 14.80
N VAL A 98 11.36 16.14 14.53
CA VAL A 98 10.94 15.71 13.19
C VAL A 98 10.64 16.91 12.31
N LYS A 99 11.39 17.07 11.21
CA LYS A 99 11.21 18.15 10.22
C LYS A 99 10.70 17.67 8.88
N SER A 100 10.89 16.38 8.56
CA SER A 100 10.33 15.80 7.35
C SER A 100 9.79 14.40 7.61
N ILE A 101 8.66 14.08 6.98
CA ILE A 101 7.95 12.81 7.06
C ILE A 101 7.78 12.30 5.65
N ILE A 102 8.35 11.14 5.34
CA ILE A 102 8.11 10.43 4.09
C ILE A 102 7.24 9.22 4.38
N TYR A 103 6.09 9.16 3.72
CA TYR A 103 5.21 7.99 3.78
C TYR A 103 5.17 7.32 2.42
N ASP A 104 5.72 6.11 2.38
CA ASP A 104 5.73 5.25 1.20
C ASP A 104 4.62 4.18 1.35
N LEU A 105 3.71 4.13 0.40
CA LEU A 105 2.63 3.14 0.37
C LEU A 105 3.13 1.72 0.04
N GLY A 106 4.37 1.58 -0.42
CA GLY A 106 4.94 0.29 -0.81
C GLY A 106 4.33 -0.30 -2.08
N LEU A 107 3.45 0.46 -2.75
CA LEU A 107 2.87 0.08 -4.03
C LEU A 107 3.94 0.24 -5.12
N LEU A 108 4.22 -0.81 -5.87
CA LEU A 108 5.17 -0.82 -6.99
C LEU A 108 6.59 -0.35 -6.57
N SER A 109 7.03 -0.80 -5.41
CA SER A 109 8.39 -0.51 -4.94
C SER A 109 9.42 -1.02 -5.95
N ARG A 110 10.41 -0.17 -6.27
CA ARG A 110 11.53 -0.47 -7.18
C ARG A 110 12.32 -1.74 -6.78
N TYR A 111 12.20 -2.15 -5.53
CA TYR A 111 12.99 -3.24 -4.92
C TYR A 111 12.16 -4.47 -4.57
N GLY A 112 10.92 -4.59 -5.08
CA GLY A 112 10.05 -5.73 -4.75
C GLY A 112 9.56 -5.76 -3.29
N GLU A 113 9.87 -4.73 -2.51
CA GLU A 113 9.40 -4.62 -1.13
C GLU A 113 7.96 -4.07 -1.10
N THR A 114 6.98 -4.94 -1.05
CA THR A 114 5.55 -4.60 -0.89
C THR A 114 5.21 -4.20 0.56
N SER A 115 5.95 -3.27 1.15
CA SER A 115 5.72 -2.83 2.52
C SER A 115 5.60 -1.33 2.60
N THR A 116 4.53 -0.86 3.27
CA THR A 116 4.42 0.56 3.59
C THR A 116 5.52 0.97 4.56
N LYS A 117 6.13 2.12 4.32
CA LYS A 117 7.20 2.66 5.17
C LYS A 117 6.84 4.08 5.62
N LEU A 118 7.10 4.37 6.89
CA LEU A 118 7.07 5.72 7.44
C LEU A 118 8.49 6.07 7.85
N VAL A 119 9.08 7.07 7.22
CA VAL A 119 10.43 7.53 7.53
C VAL A 119 10.36 8.94 8.10
N LEU A 120 10.97 9.14 9.25
CA LEU A 120 11.07 10.41 9.93
C LEU A 120 12.50 10.94 9.81
N PHE A 121 12.64 12.23 9.46
CA PHE A 121 13.91 12.91 9.29
C PHE A 121 14.00 14.13 10.20
N ASP A 122 15.22 14.45 10.63
CA ASP A 122 15.56 15.68 11.35
C ASP A 122 15.74 16.89 10.41
N ALA A 123 16.19 18.00 10.95
CA ALA A 123 16.47 19.23 10.21
C ALA A 123 17.61 19.08 9.18
N ASN A 124 18.53 18.16 9.40
CA ASN A 124 19.69 17.90 8.54
C ASN A 124 19.42 16.79 7.51
N TYR A 125 18.14 16.41 7.33
CA TYR A 125 17.75 15.28 6.50
C TYR A 125 18.37 13.94 6.92
N LYS A 126 18.82 13.82 8.16
CA LYS A 126 19.27 12.55 8.72
C LYS A 126 18.06 11.74 9.16
N MET A 127 18.02 10.48 8.76
CA MET A 127 16.95 9.56 9.14
C MET A 127 16.99 9.32 10.66
N ILE A 128 15.89 9.68 11.33
CA ILE A 128 15.70 9.40 12.75
C ILE A 128 15.25 7.95 12.91
N ILE A 129 14.23 7.55 12.12
CA ILE A 129 13.70 6.20 12.15
C ILE A 129 12.95 5.85 10.87
N SER A 130 12.92 4.55 10.56
CA SER A 130 12.07 3.95 9.53
C SER A 130 11.16 2.90 10.18
N ILE A 131 9.85 3.07 10.02
CA ILE A 131 8.82 2.17 10.56
C ILE A 131 8.16 1.45 9.40
N ILE A 132 8.24 0.13 9.43
CA ILE A 132 7.66 -0.73 8.40
C ILE A 132 6.24 -1.12 8.79
N ASN A 133 5.29 -1.01 7.86
CA ASN A 133 3.87 -1.29 8.01
C ASN A 133 3.23 -0.54 9.19
N PRO A 134 3.38 0.81 9.28
CA PRO A 134 2.75 1.59 10.32
C PRO A 134 1.23 1.58 10.14
N PRO A 135 0.44 1.54 11.23
CA PRO A 135 -1.00 1.77 11.14
C PRO A 135 -1.32 3.15 10.55
N LEU A 136 -2.27 3.25 9.63
CA LEU A 136 -2.66 4.52 9.00
C LEU A 136 -3.08 5.58 10.04
N THR A 137 -3.79 5.14 11.08
CA THR A 137 -4.19 6.00 12.20
C THR A 137 -3.00 6.54 12.98
N MET A 138 -1.90 5.78 13.07
CA MET A 138 -0.64 6.22 13.66
C MET A 138 0.01 7.30 12.79
N VAL A 139 0.10 7.08 11.48
CA VAL A 139 0.65 8.04 10.52
C VAL A 139 -0.10 9.37 10.58
N ALA A 140 -1.44 9.31 10.55
CA ALA A 140 -2.30 10.49 10.68
C ALA A 140 -2.06 11.25 11.99
N ASN A 141 -1.84 10.53 13.09
CA ASN A 141 -1.59 11.15 14.40
C ASN A 141 -0.21 11.80 14.49
N ILE A 142 0.83 11.15 13.96
CA ILE A 142 2.19 11.76 13.86
C ILE A 142 2.13 13.02 13.00
N LYS A 143 1.49 12.96 11.83
CA LYS A 143 1.31 14.12 10.97
C LYS A 143 0.58 15.27 11.67
N LYS A 144 -0.45 14.98 12.46
CA LYS A 144 -1.20 15.99 13.22
C LYS A 144 -0.33 16.66 14.29
N LYS A 145 0.60 15.91 14.93
CA LYS A 145 1.47 16.40 15.98
C LYS A 145 2.69 17.14 15.43
N CYS A 146 3.27 16.66 14.35
CA CYS A 146 4.39 17.31 13.65
C CYS A 146 3.90 18.37 12.65
N LYS A 147 3.18 19.39 13.10
CA LYS A 147 2.56 20.43 12.24
C LYS A 147 3.55 21.16 11.33
N THR A 148 4.80 21.32 11.77
CA THR A 148 5.86 22.01 11.02
C THR A 148 6.63 21.09 10.09
N ALA A 149 6.41 19.78 10.15
CA ALA A 149 7.12 18.83 9.33
C ALA A 149 6.59 18.82 7.88
N LYS A 150 7.51 18.83 6.92
CA LYS A 150 7.17 18.65 5.50
C LYS A 150 6.76 17.20 5.25
N VAL A 151 5.54 16.98 4.81
CA VAL A 151 5.04 15.62 4.48
C VAL A 151 5.16 15.39 2.99
N SER A 152 5.82 14.30 2.59
CA SER A 152 5.89 13.84 1.22
C SER A 152 5.40 12.39 1.10
N TYR A 153 4.76 12.09 -0.05
CA TYR A 153 4.31 10.76 -0.42
C TYR A 153 5.15 10.30 -1.61
N ASP A 154 5.99 9.30 -1.42
CA ASP A 154 6.98 8.92 -2.44
C ASP A 154 6.34 8.17 -3.63
N ASN A 155 5.27 7.42 -3.42
CA ASN A 155 4.73 6.50 -4.43
C ASN A 155 3.47 6.96 -5.17
N SER A 156 2.87 8.12 -4.83
CA SER A 156 1.65 8.58 -5.52
C SER A 156 1.89 8.86 -7.00
N LYS A 157 3.06 9.40 -7.36
CA LYS A 157 3.42 9.68 -8.76
C LYS A 157 3.69 8.39 -9.54
N ARG A 158 4.34 7.40 -8.93
CA ARG A 158 4.66 6.12 -9.60
C ARG A 158 3.40 5.30 -9.85
N PHE A 159 2.47 5.29 -8.91
CA PHE A 159 1.18 4.64 -9.06
C PHE A 159 0.39 5.21 -10.25
N VAL A 160 0.27 6.53 -10.33
CA VAL A 160 -0.40 7.23 -11.45
C VAL A 160 0.32 6.94 -12.76
N THR A 161 1.65 6.98 -12.78
CA THR A 161 2.45 6.68 -13.99
C THR A 161 2.23 5.24 -14.46
N PHE A 162 2.22 4.27 -13.54
CA PHE A 162 1.96 2.87 -13.88
C PHE A 162 0.55 2.65 -14.41
N LEU A 163 -0.44 3.28 -13.80
CA LEU A 163 -1.84 3.21 -14.22
C LEU A 163 -2.01 3.82 -15.63
N LEU A 164 -1.36 4.96 -15.90
CA LEU A 164 -1.33 5.58 -17.21
C LEU A 164 -0.60 4.72 -18.26
N MET A 165 0.53 4.10 -17.90
CA MET A 165 1.24 3.16 -18.78
C MET A 165 0.40 1.92 -19.10
N SER A 166 -0.25 1.33 -18.09
CA SER A 166 -1.14 0.17 -18.27
C SER A 166 -2.30 0.51 -19.19
N CYS A 167 -2.98 1.66 -18.98
CA CYS A 167 -4.03 2.13 -19.85
C CYS A 167 -3.52 2.43 -21.28
N GLY A 168 -2.33 3.04 -21.40
CA GLY A 168 -1.72 3.36 -22.70
C GLY A 168 -1.37 2.11 -23.52
N ILE A 169 -0.75 1.12 -22.91
CA ILE A 169 -0.44 -0.17 -23.56
C ILE A 169 -1.73 -0.86 -24.00
N SER A 170 -2.77 -0.83 -23.16
CA SER A 170 -4.08 -1.37 -23.47
C SER A 170 -4.69 -0.74 -24.70
N LEU A 171 -4.61 0.59 -24.79
CA LEU A 171 -5.15 1.38 -25.90
C LEU A 171 -4.39 1.08 -27.21
N VAL A 172 -3.06 0.94 -27.14
CA VAL A 172 -2.23 0.58 -28.31
C VAL A 172 -2.58 -0.81 -28.83
N ILE A 173 -2.75 -1.80 -27.96
CA ILE A 173 -3.17 -3.16 -28.34
C ILE A 173 -4.56 -3.11 -28.99
N CYS A 174 -5.49 -2.30 -28.45
CA CYS A 174 -6.81 -2.08 -29.04
C CYS A 174 -6.73 -1.56 -30.47
N ILE A 175 -5.90 -0.53 -30.67
CA ILE A 175 -5.74 0.11 -32.00
C ILE A 175 -5.11 -0.88 -32.98
N ILE A 176 -4.07 -1.62 -32.60
CA ILE A 176 -3.40 -2.61 -33.47
C ILE A 176 -4.43 -3.67 -33.93
N ASN A 177 -5.26 -4.18 -33.03
CA ASN A 177 -6.26 -5.20 -33.41
C ASN A 177 -7.38 -4.67 -34.32
N LEU A 178 -7.71 -3.37 -34.22
CA LEU A 178 -8.67 -2.75 -35.15
C LEU A 178 -8.13 -2.62 -36.58
N PHE A 179 -6.80 -2.60 -36.75
CA PHE A 179 -6.16 -2.52 -38.08
C PHE A 179 -5.78 -3.89 -38.66
N VAL A 180 -5.81 -4.95 -37.87
CA VAL A 180 -5.46 -6.32 -38.29
C VAL A 180 -6.69 -7.15 -38.65
N GLN A 181 -7.90 -6.67 -38.33
CA GLN A 181 -9.17 -7.22 -38.82
C GLN A 181 -9.56 -6.54 -40.15
#